data_b91f01d71f168b26ce3fcb2c506613b3
#
_entry.id   b91f01d71f168b26ce3fcb2c506613b3
#
_cell.length_a   1.000
_cell.length_b   1.000
_cell.length_c   1.000
_cell.angle_alpha   90.00
_cell.angle_beta   90.00
_cell.angle_gamma   90.00
#
_symmetry.space_group_name_H-M   'P 1'
#
loop_
_entity.id
_entity.type
_entity.pdbx_description
1 polymer ?
#
loop_
_entity_poly.entity_id
_entity_poly.type
_entity_poly.pdbx_seq_one_letter_code
_entity_poly.pdbx_strand_id
1 'polypeptide(L)'
;MNYTVLVVDDSRLARMVMASAFRRLRPDWELVEATGADEALGAIESSSVDIALIDFNMPGLDGLELVARIRQSAPEMPIAVVSANLQDEIVARTRELNAAFIAKPLTDESLAAFLSGATLRLRKAKQ
;
A
#
# COMPACT_ATOMS: atom_id res chain seq x y z
N MET A 1 -3.45 -17.35 7.40
CA MET A 1 -3.28 -17.10 5.97
C MET A 1 -2.16 -16.10 5.73
N ASN A 2 -1.30 -16.41 4.77
CA ASN A 2 -0.19 -15.54 4.44
C ASN A 2 -0.52 -14.73 3.20
N TYR A 3 -0.25 -13.44 3.27
CA TYR A 3 -0.50 -12.53 2.15
C TYR A 3 0.81 -11.94 1.65
N THR A 4 0.78 -11.45 0.43
CA THR A 4 1.91 -10.75 -0.19
C THR A 4 1.57 -9.27 -0.25
N VAL A 5 2.44 -8.44 0.32
CA VAL A 5 2.27 -7.00 0.38
C VAL A 5 3.31 -6.31 -0.48
N LEU A 6 2.86 -5.41 -1.35
CA LEU A 6 3.72 -4.57 -2.16
C LEU A 6 3.92 -3.24 -1.43
N VAL A 7 5.18 -2.84 -1.26
CA VAL A 7 5.53 -1.54 -0.68
C VAL A 7 6.20 -0.71 -1.77
N VAL A 8 5.62 0.45 -2.07
CA VAL A 8 6.13 1.35 -3.11
C VAL A 8 6.59 2.66 -2.49
N ASP A 9 7.88 2.92 -2.55
CA ASP A 9 8.48 4.14 -2.03
C ASP A 9 9.86 4.30 -2.68
N ASP A 10 10.20 5.49 -3.16
CA ASP A 10 11.50 5.73 -3.79
C ASP A 10 12.63 5.84 -2.76
N SER A 11 12.32 6.01 -1.49
CA SER A 11 13.30 6.09 -0.42
C SER A 11 13.62 4.69 0.12
N ARG A 12 14.88 4.31 0.00
CA ARG A 12 15.34 3.03 0.55
C ARG A 12 15.14 2.96 2.07
N LEU A 13 15.42 4.07 2.76
CA LEU A 13 15.25 4.13 4.21
C LEU A 13 13.79 3.93 4.60
N ALA A 14 12.87 4.59 3.89
CA ALA A 14 11.44 4.43 4.16
C ALA A 14 11.00 2.98 3.94
N ARG A 15 11.48 2.33 2.86
CA ARG A 15 11.15 0.92 2.64
C ARG A 15 11.70 0.02 3.74
N MET A 16 12.91 0.31 4.24
CA MET A 16 13.48 -0.46 5.34
C MET A 16 12.67 -0.33 6.62
N VAL A 17 12.19 0.87 6.92
CA VAL A 17 11.35 1.12 8.09
C VAL A 17 10.04 0.34 7.97
N MET A 18 9.40 0.40 6.81
CA MET A 18 8.16 -0.33 6.57
C MET A 18 8.37 -1.86 6.64
N ALA A 19 9.45 -2.35 6.03
CA ALA A 19 9.77 -3.78 6.08
C ALA A 19 9.97 -4.26 7.51
N SER A 20 10.65 -3.46 8.33
CA SER A 20 10.87 -3.79 9.74
C SER A 20 9.54 -3.89 10.50
N ALA A 21 8.64 -2.93 10.26
CA ALA A 21 7.32 -2.94 10.89
C ALA A 21 6.51 -4.19 10.47
N PHE A 22 6.56 -4.56 9.19
CA PHE A 22 5.89 -5.76 8.71
C PHE A 22 6.41 -7.02 9.38
N ARG A 23 7.73 -7.14 9.53
CA ARG A 23 8.30 -8.32 10.19
C ARG A 23 7.84 -8.45 11.64
N ARG A 24 7.65 -7.32 12.32
CA ARG A 24 7.14 -7.34 13.69
C ARG A 24 5.66 -7.72 13.75
N LEU A 25 4.86 -7.20 12.82
CA LEU A 25 3.41 -7.34 12.87
C LEU A 25 2.90 -8.59 12.16
N ARG A 26 3.54 -8.97 11.06
CA ARG A 26 3.11 -10.09 10.23
C ARG A 26 4.34 -10.85 9.72
N PRO A 27 5.04 -11.59 10.59
CA PRO A 27 6.32 -12.22 10.23
C PRO A 27 6.19 -13.29 9.13
N ASP A 28 5.00 -13.84 8.94
CA ASP A 28 4.78 -14.90 7.95
C ASP A 28 4.36 -14.38 6.57
N TRP A 29 4.13 -13.07 6.45
CA TRP A 29 3.73 -12.48 5.17
C TRP A 29 4.94 -12.16 4.31
N GLU A 30 4.74 -12.23 2.99
CA GLU A 30 5.77 -11.90 2.03
C GLU A 30 5.72 -10.42 1.69
N LEU A 31 6.90 -9.81 1.55
CA LEU A 31 7.01 -8.40 1.20
C LEU A 31 7.72 -8.25 -0.13
N VAL A 32 7.11 -7.50 -1.04
CA VAL A 32 7.70 -7.14 -2.33
C VAL A 32 7.89 -5.63 -2.33
N GLU A 33 9.07 -5.17 -2.73
CA GLU A 33 9.40 -3.75 -2.74
C GLU A 33 9.50 -3.22 -4.17
N ALA A 34 9.05 -1.97 -4.36
CA ALA A 34 9.19 -1.26 -5.62
C ALA A 34 9.62 0.17 -5.35
N THR A 35 10.45 0.72 -6.22
CA THR A 35 10.99 2.08 -6.07
C THR A 35 10.15 3.13 -6.81
N GLY A 36 9.20 2.71 -7.62
CA GLY A 36 8.35 3.61 -8.38
C GLY A 36 7.23 2.87 -9.09
N ALA A 37 6.49 3.62 -9.92
CA ALA A 37 5.29 3.12 -10.56
C ALA A 37 5.54 1.94 -11.50
N ASP A 38 6.57 1.99 -12.32
CA ASP A 38 6.85 0.93 -13.30
C ASP A 38 7.15 -0.40 -12.62
N GLU A 39 7.99 -0.37 -11.58
CA GLU A 39 8.28 -1.58 -10.81
C GLU A 39 7.04 -2.09 -10.08
N ALA A 40 6.22 -1.17 -9.55
CA ALA A 40 5.00 -1.54 -8.85
C ALA A 40 4.01 -2.25 -9.78
N LEU A 41 3.78 -1.69 -10.96
CA LEU A 41 2.87 -2.29 -11.93
C LEU A 41 3.40 -3.62 -12.44
N GLY A 42 4.71 -3.72 -12.65
CA GLY A 42 5.35 -4.98 -13.03
C GLY A 42 5.20 -6.06 -11.96
N ALA A 43 5.35 -5.68 -10.69
CA ALA A 43 5.16 -6.61 -9.58
C ALA A 43 3.72 -7.14 -9.50
N ILE A 44 2.75 -6.27 -9.73
CA ILE A 44 1.33 -6.66 -9.71
C ILE A 44 1.02 -7.63 -10.86
N GLU A 45 1.61 -7.42 -12.03
CA GLU A 45 1.41 -8.31 -13.18
C GLU A 45 2.09 -9.66 -13.00
N SER A 46 3.30 -9.67 -12.44
CA SER A 46 4.14 -10.88 -12.38
C SER A 46 4.01 -11.66 -11.09
N SER A 47 3.48 -11.07 -10.04
CA SER A 47 3.37 -11.69 -8.72
C SER A 47 1.94 -11.58 -8.20
N SER A 48 1.58 -12.49 -7.30
CA SER A 48 0.27 -12.44 -6.65
C SER A 48 0.35 -11.46 -5.48
N VAL A 49 0.10 -10.18 -5.75
CA VAL A 49 0.06 -9.14 -4.71
C VAL A 49 -1.36 -9.03 -4.16
N ASP A 50 -1.48 -9.10 -2.85
CA ASP A 50 -2.79 -9.03 -2.17
C ASP A 50 -3.10 -7.65 -1.62
N ILE A 51 -2.08 -6.90 -1.20
CA ILE A 51 -2.21 -5.61 -0.51
C ILE A 51 -1.10 -4.69 -1.01
N ALA A 52 -1.36 -3.39 -1.10
CA ALA A 52 -0.34 -2.42 -1.49
C ALA A 52 -0.27 -1.24 -0.50
N LEU A 53 0.96 -0.83 -0.20
CA LEU A 53 1.25 0.40 0.55
C LEU A 53 2.04 1.30 -0.39
N ILE A 54 1.53 2.50 -0.65
CA ILE A 54 2.08 3.38 -1.68
C ILE A 54 2.37 4.75 -1.10
N ASP A 55 3.64 5.19 -1.21
CA ASP A 55 4.01 6.55 -0.84
C ASP A 55 3.39 7.53 -1.84
N PHE A 56 2.79 8.61 -1.32
CA PHE A 56 2.20 9.63 -2.17
C PHE A 56 3.27 10.39 -2.98
N ASN A 57 4.40 10.72 -2.33
CA ASN A 57 5.44 11.53 -2.95
C ASN A 57 6.48 10.67 -3.65
N MET A 58 6.34 10.54 -4.97
CA MET A 58 7.32 9.85 -5.80
C MET A 58 7.62 10.67 -7.05
N PRO A 59 8.86 10.61 -7.58
CA PRO A 59 9.19 11.31 -8.82
C PRO A 59 8.34 10.78 -9.99
N GLY A 60 7.89 11.68 -10.84
CA GLY A 60 7.12 11.33 -12.02
C GLY A 60 5.65 11.14 -11.71
N LEU A 61 5.23 9.91 -11.49
CA LEU A 61 3.84 9.57 -11.21
C LEU A 61 3.60 9.60 -9.70
N ASP A 62 2.65 10.40 -9.21
CA ASP A 62 2.35 10.43 -7.78
C ASP A 62 1.58 9.16 -7.34
N GLY A 63 1.52 8.99 -6.01
CA GLY A 63 0.90 7.78 -5.44
C GLY A 63 -0.56 7.61 -5.81
N LEU A 64 -1.33 8.68 -5.92
CA LEU A 64 -2.75 8.59 -6.29
C LEU A 64 -2.94 8.18 -7.75
N GLU A 65 -2.08 8.66 -8.63
CA GLU A 65 -2.12 8.25 -10.03
C GLU A 65 -1.79 6.76 -10.16
N LEU A 66 -0.84 6.28 -9.36
CA LEU A 66 -0.51 4.85 -9.33
C LEU A 66 -1.70 4.03 -8.82
N VAL A 67 -2.37 4.48 -7.75
CA VAL A 67 -3.56 3.80 -7.24
C VAL A 67 -4.63 3.71 -8.31
N ALA A 68 -4.86 4.80 -9.05
CA ALA A 68 -5.85 4.81 -10.12
C ALA A 68 -5.54 3.75 -11.18
N ARG A 69 -4.28 3.60 -11.54
CA ARG A 69 -3.86 2.57 -12.51
C ARG A 69 -4.04 1.15 -11.96
N ILE A 70 -3.68 0.94 -10.70
CA ILE A 70 -3.86 -0.36 -10.07
C ILE A 70 -5.35 -0.73 -10.02
N ARG A 71 -6.21 0.24 -9.76
CA ARG A 71 -7.66 0.01 -9.69
C ARG A 71 -8.27 -0.48 -11.00
N GLN A 72 -7.63 -0.20 -12.12
CA GLN A 72 -8.11 -0.70 -13.41
C GLN A 72 -8.01 -2.21 -13.51
N SER A 73 -6.98 -2.81 -12.92
CA SER A 73 -6.77 -4.25 -12.96
C SER A 73 -7.10 -4.96 -11.65
N ALA A 74 -7.13 -4.23 -10.54
CA ALA A 74 -7.36 -4.80 -9.21
C ALA A 74 -8.31 -3.89 -8.41
N PRO A 75 -9.61 -3.87 -8.76
CA PRO A 75 -10.56 -2.95 -8.13
C PRO A 75 -10.82 -3.24 -6.65
N GLU A 76 -10.56 -4.44 -6.19
CA GLU A 76 -10.84 -4.85 -4.81
C GLU A 76 -9.60 -4.96 -3.92
N MET A 77 -8.42 -4.71 -4.46
CA MET A 77 -7.19 -4.82 -3.66
C MET A 77 -7.17 -3.78 -2.53
N PRO A 78 -6.93 -4.18 -1.27
CA PRO A 78 -6.70 -3.21 -0.21
C PRO A 78 -5.43 -2.40 -0.50
N ILE A 79 -5.56 -1.08 -0.52
CA ILE A 79 -4.45 -0.17 -0.80
C ILE A 79 -4.45 0.93 0.26
N ALA A 80 -3.27 1.26 0.78
CA ALA A 80 -3.07 2.43 1.63
C ALA A 80 -2.12 3.40 0.95
N VAL A 81 -2.46 4.67 0.97
CA VAL A 81 -1.59 5.77 0.54
C VAL A 81 -0.99 6.38 1.79
N VAL A 82 0.33 6.46 1.83
CA VAL A 82 1.07 6.98 2.98
C VAL A 82 1.62 8.35 2.62
N SER A 83 1.30 9.38 3.41
CA SER A 83 1.70 10.75 3.09
C SER A 83 1.84 11.61 4.33
N ALA A 84 2.78 12.56 4.29
CA ALA A 84 2.87 13.64 5.27
C ALA A 84 1.95 14.81 4.90
N ASN A 85 1.40 14.82 3.70
CA ASN A 85 0.51 15.87 3.22
C ASN A 85 -0.93 15.53 3.61
N LEU A 86 -1.48 16.29 4.56
CA LEU A 86 -2.81 16.05 5.12
C LEU A 86 -3.89 16.95 4.52
N GLN A 87 -3.64 17.54 3.35
CA GLN A 87 -4.64 18.39 2.69
C GLN A 87 -5.91 17.61 2.40
N ASP A 88 -7.06 18.25 2.66
CA ASP A 88 -8.37 17.63 2.50
C ASP A 88 -8.58 17.06 1.10
N GLU A 89 -8.07 17.74 0.08
CA GLU A 89 -8.17 17.31 -1.31
C GLU A 89 -7.50 15.96 -1.54
N ILE A 90 -6.31 15.75 -0.95
CA ILE A 90 -5.58 14.49 -1.11
C ILE A 90 -6.29 13.36 -0.38
N VAL A 91 -6.77 13.63 0.83
CA VAL A 91 -7.53 12.65 1.60
C VAL A 91 -8.82 12.27 0.87
N ALA A 92 -9.53 13.26 0.32
CA ALA A 92 -10.77 13.02 -0.42
C ALA A 92 -10.53 12.18 -1.68
N ARG A 93 -9.49 12.49 -2.46
CA ARG A 93 -9.14 11.71 -3.65
C ARG A 93 -8.77 10.26 -3.31
N THR A 94 -8.07 10.09 -2.19
CA THR A 94 -7.71 8.75 -1.72
C THR A 94 -8.97 7.93 -1.44
N ARG A 95 -9.95 8.52 -0.80
CA ARG A 95 -11.22 7.86 -0.52
C ARG A 95 -12.00 7.55 -1.79
N GLU A 96 -12.01 8.46 -2.75
CA GLU A 96 -12.68 8.25 -4.04
C GLU A 96 -12.11 7.03 -4.77
N LEU A 97 -10.82 6.76 -4.59
CA LEU A 97 -10.16 5.59 -5.16
C LEU A 97 -10.32 4.33 -4.28
N ASN A 98 -11.13 4.43 -3.25
CA ASN A 98 -11.40 3.35 -2.30
C ASN A 98 -10.11 2.83 -1.64
N ALA A 99 -9.20 3.75 -1.34
CA ALA A 99 -7.95 3.46 -0.66
C ALA A 99 -7.96 4.08 0.74
N ALA A 100 -7.18 3.49 1.64
CA ALA A 100 -6.98 4.03 2.97
C ALA A 100 -5.90 5.12 2.94
N PHE A 101 -5.97 6.07 3.85
CA PHE A 101 -4.96 7.10 4.01
C PHE A 101 -4.23 6.89 5.34
N ILE A 102 -2.91 6.84 5.29
CA ILE A 102 -2.09 6.72 6.49
C ILE A 102 -1.15 7.93 6.55
N ALA A 103 -1.25 8.70 7.64
CA ALA A 103 -0.39 9.87 7.84
C ALA A 103 1.02 9.43 8.25
N LYS A 104 2.02 10.14 7.74
CA LYS A 104 3.40 9.98 8.21
C LYS A 104 3.61 10.77 9.50
N PRO A 105 4.44 10.29 10.42
CA PRO A 105 5.22 9.06 10.33
C PRO A 105 4.37 7.81 10.50
N LEU A 106 4.70 6.75 9.75
CA LEU A 106 4.01 5.47 9.86
C LEU A 106 4.31 4.87 11.24
N THR A 107 3.27 4.47 11.97
CA THR A 107 3.42 3.79 13.26
C THR A 107 2.98 2.35 13.16
N ASP A 108 3.44 1.52 14.10
CA ASP A 108 2.97 0.13 14.15
C ASP A 108 1.45 0.08 14.34
N GLU A 109 0.90 1.01 15.12
CA GLU A 109 -0.55 1.07 15.35
C GLU A 109 -1.33 1.38 14.08
N SER A 110 -0.89 2.38 13.30
CA SER A 110 -1.59 2.74 12.06
C SER A 110 -1.45 1.65 11.00
N LEU A 111 -0.28 1.03 10.91
CA LEU A 111 -0.07 -0.08 10.00
C LEU A 111 -0.91 -1.30 10.40
N ALA A 112 -0.91 -1.66 11.68
CA ALA A 112 -1.69 -2.79 12.17
C ALA A 112 -3.19 -2.60 11.92
N ALA A 113 -3.71 -1.39 12.12
CA ALA A 113 -5.11 -1.07 11.88
C ALA A 113 -5.47 -1.29 10.41
N PHE A 114 -4.62 -0.79 9.50
CA PHE A 114 -4.84 -0.99 8.07
C PHE A 114 -4.80 -2.48 7.70
N LEU A 115 -3.80 -3.20 8.18
CA LEU A 115 -3.64 -4.63 7.86
C LEU A 115 -4.79 -5.47 8.38
N SER A 116 -5.32 -5.14 9.56
CA SER A 116 -6.47 -5.84 10.12
C SER A 116 -7.71 -5.64 9.25
N GLY A 117 -7.97 -4.41 8.80
CA GLY A 117 -9.07 -4.13 7.89
C GLY A 117 -8.89 -4.79 6.53
N ALA A 118 -7.67 -4.78 6.01
CA ALA A 118 -7.33 -5.43 4.75
C ALA A 118 -7.56 -6.93 4.81
N THR A 119 -7.13 -7.57 5.89
CA THR A 119 -7.33 -9.01 6.10
C THR A 119 -8.80 -9.37 6.12
N LEU A 120 -9.61 -8.57 6.81
CA LEU A 120 -11.05 -8.80 6.88
C LEU A 120 -11.69 -8.71 5.50
N ARG A 121 -11.30 -7.70 4.72
CA ARG A 121 -11.80 -7.51 3.36
C ARG A 121 -11.41 -8.67 2.44
N LEU A 122 -10.17 -9.14 2.52
CA LEU A 122 -9.69 -10.25 1.72
C LEU A 122 -10.40 -11.56 2.06
N ARG A 123 -10.69 -11.78 3.33
CA ARG A 123 -11.46 -12.96 3.76
C ARG A 123 -12.87 -12.95 3.20
N LYS A 124 -13.53 -11.79 3.19
CA LYS A 124 -14.88 -11.65 2.63
C LYS A 124 -14.90 -11.91 1.14
N ALA A 125 -13.88 -11.48 0.42
CA ALA A 125 -13.79 -11.67 -1.03
C ALA A 125 -13.64 -13.14 -1.42
N LYS A 126 -13.16 -13.99 -0.51
CA LYS A 126 -12.94 -15.42 -0.77
C LYS A 126 -14.13 -16.31 -0.38
N GLN A 127 -15.17 -15.72 0.17
CA GLN A 127 -16.36 -16.47 0.58
C GLN A 127 -17.40 -16.60 -0.53
#